data_7026efbfb95f533eab770cf541fcde7e
#
_entry.id   7026efbfb95f533eab770cf541fcde7e
#
_cell.length_a   1.000
_cell.length_b   1.000
_cell.length_c   1.000
_cell.angle_alpha   90.00
_cell.angle_beta   90.00
_cell.angle_gamma   90.00
#
_symmetry.space_group_name_H-M   'P 1'
#
loop_
_entity.id
_entity.type
_entity.pdbx_description
1 polymer ?
#
loop_
_entity_poly.entity_id
_entity_poly.type
_entity_poly.pdbx_seq_one_letter_code
_entity_poly.pdbx_strand_id
1 'polypeptide(L)'
;MAAGQYPIRTRIAGDIVAEVVLPERQTGKVAILASGLPSTPSKGDLLSFLASQGYVAILPRYRGTWESGGSFLSRSPAQDIRDVIDELVARRSIVDILTGETMKVRVSAVHLFGFSFGGPAVLLNSDIPIVKKIVAISPVIDWKKEGEDEPFDQHVRF
;
A
#
# COMPACT_ATOMS: atom_id res chain seq x y z
N MET A 1 18.33 17.17 -1.72
CA MET A 1 17.65 16.07 -0.98
C MET A 1 17.68 16.45 0.48
N ALA A 2 16.52 16.68 1.08
CA ALA A 2 16.43 16.90 2.52
C ALA A 2 16.94 15.62 3.24
N ALA A 3 17.67 15.80 4.32
CA ALA A 3 18.31 14.73 5.08
C ALA A 3 17.32 13.60 5.37
N GLY A 4 17.73 12.37 5.08
CA GLY A 4 16.94 11.17 4.98
C GLY A 4 15.95 10.96 6.11
N GLN A 5 14.70 11.16 5.81
CA GLN A 5 13.62 10.60 6.59
C GLN A 5 13.52 9.12 6.19
N TYR A 6 14.11 8.24 7.01
CA TYR A 6 13.98 6.80 6.79
C TYR A 6 12.50 6.40 6.83
N PRO A 7 12.06 5.48 5.96
CA PRO A 7 10.71 4.98 6.04
C PRO A 7 10.43 4.36 7.41
N ILE A 8 9.34 4.79 8.01
CA ILE A 8 8.82 4.18 9.24
C ILE A 8 8.30 2.80 8.88
N ARG A 9 8.58 1.80 9.71
CA ARG A 9 7.97 0.49 9.64
C ARG A 9 6.82 0.40 10.61
N THR A 10 5.63 0.10 10.13
CA THR A 10 4.44 -0.03 10.98
C THR A 10 3.70 -1.33 10.69
N ARG A 11 2.90 -1.78 11.67
CA ARG A 11 2.00 -2.93 11.51
C ARG A 11 0.56 -2.42 11.56
N ILE A 12 -0.21 -2.77 10.54
CA ILE A 12 -1.59 -2.35 10.33
C ILE A 12 -2.46 -3.60 10.20
N ALA A 13 -3.70 -3.54 10.63
CA ALA A 13 -4.66 -4.64 10.57
C ALA A 13 -4.15 -5.96 11.18
N GLY A 14 -3.34 -5.83 12.23
CA GLY A 14 -2.80 -6.95 12.99
C GLY A 14 -1.56 -7.59 12.38
N ASP A 15 -1.52 -7.81 11.08
CA ASP A 15 -0.50 -8.61 10.41
C ASP A 15 0.12 -7.99 9.15
N ILE A 16 -0.42 -6.88 8.62
CA ILE A 16 0.13 -6.19 7.46
C ILE A 16 1.26 -5.26 7.89
N VAL A 17 2.48 -5.53 7.43
CA VAL A 17 3.60 -4.61 7.62
C VAL A 17 3.61 -3.60 6.48
N ALA A 18 3.81 -2.33 6.80
CA ALA A 18 3.86 -1.26 5.83
C ALA A 18 5.09 -0.36 6.03
N GLU A 19 5.62 0.16 4.92
CA GLU A 19 6.53 1.29 4.95
C GLU A 19 5.72 2.58 4.86
N VAL A 20 6.07 3.57 5.68
CA VAL A 20 5.39 4.86 5.73
C VAL A 20 6.42 5.98 5.68
N VAL A 21 6.18 6.97 4.83
CA VAL A 21 6.91 8.24 4.85
C VAL A 21 5.91 9.35 5.16
N LEU A 22 6.20 10.10 6.22
CA LEU A 22 5.38 11.24 6.63
C LEU A 22 5.84 12.51 5.91
N PRO A 23 4.93 13.39 5.51
CA PRO A 23 5.29 14.71 4.99
C PRO A 23 5.72 15.64 6.13
N GLU A 24 6.51 16.66 5.85
CA GLU A 24 6.84 17.70 6.84
C GLU A 24 5.56 18.35 7.40
N ARG A 25 4.57 18.56 6.52
CA ARG A 25 3.25 19.08 6.89
C ARG A 25 2.15 18.19 6.35
N GLN A 26 1.40 17.57 7.24
CA GLN A 26 0.26 16.73 6.87
C GLN A 26 -0.91 17.56 6.34
N THR A 27 -1.33 17.28 5.11
CA THR A 27 -2.50 17.90 4.46
C THR A 27 -3.81 17.15 4.74
N GLY A 28 -3.73 15.97 5.35
CA GLY A 28 -4.85 15.04 5.50
C GLY A 28 -5.02 14.10 4.31
N LYS A 29 -4.18 14.20 3.29
CA LYS A 29 -4.17 13.27 2.17
C LYS A 29 -3.27 12.08 2.50
N VAL A 30 -3.78 10.88 2.25
CA VAL A 30 -3.04 9.62 2.38
C VAL A 30 -2.90 9.00 0.99
N ALA A 31 -1.70 8.57 0.63
CA ALA A 31 -1.43 7.79 -0.57
C ALA A 31 -1.12 6.34 -0.16
N ILE A 32 -1.89 5.39 -0.65
CA ILE A 32 -1.64 3.96 -0.43
C ILE A 32 -1.24 3.33 -1.77
N LEU A 33 -0.07 2.69 -1.78
CA LEU A 33 0.51 2.04 -2.95
C LEU A 33 0.29 0.53 -2.88
N ALA A 34 -0.45 -0.01 -3.82
CA ALA A 34 -0.61 -1.46 -4.00
C ALA A 34 0.40 -1.95 -5.05
N SER A 35 1.42 -2.67 -4.62
CA SER A 35 2.51 -3.13 -5.47
C SER A 35 2.07 -4.16 -6.49
N GLY A 36 2.77 -4.20 -7.64
CA GLY A 36 2.77 -5.35 -8.54
C GLY A 36 3.50 -6.55 -7.92
N LEU A 37 3.42 -7.70 -8.58
CA LEU A 37 4.16 -8.91 -8.23
C LEU A 37 4.75 -9.52 -9.51
N PRO A 38 6.03 -9.96 -9.47
CA PRO A 38 6.99 -9.75 -8.39
C PRO A 38 7.35 -8.27 -8.24
N SER A 39 7.75 -7.86 -7.04
CA SER A 39 8.10 -6.47 -6.74
C SER A 39 9.26 -6.41 -5.76
N THR A 40 9.96 -5.28 -5.73
CA THR A 40 10.92 -4.98 -4.66
C THR A 40 10.19 -4.68 -3.35
N PRO A 41 10.80 -4.96 -2.18
CA PRO A 41 10.17 -4.74 -0.88
C PRO A 41 9.94 -3.27 -0.54
N SER A 42 10.60 -2.36 -1.22
CA SER A 42 10.50 -0.93 -0.95
C SER A 42 10.39 -0.12 -2.26
N LYS A 43 9.71 1.02 -2.14
CA LYS A 43 9.60 2.06 -3.18
C LYS A 43 9.94 3.43 -2.57
N GLY A 44 11.06 3.49 -1.86
CA GLY A 44 11.47 4.64 -1.05
C GLY A 44 11.43 5.98 -1.79
N ASP A 45 11.91 6.04 -3.04
CA ASP A 45 11.90 7.27 -3.85
C ASP A 45 10.48 7.75 -4.14
N LEU A 46 9.57 6.83 -4.50
CA LEU A 46 8.18 7.16 -4.76
C LEU A 46 7.45 7.59 -3.48
N LEU A 47 7.68 6.90 -2.36
CA LEU A 47 7.13 7.29 -1.06
C LEU A 47 7.61 8.69 -0.66
N SER A 48 8.91 8.96 -0.81
CA SER A 48 9.52 10.26 -0.50
C SER A 48 8.98 11.35 -1.40
N PHE A 49 8.81 11.07 -2.70
CA PHE A 49 8.18 12.00 -3.64
C PHE A 49 6.75 12.34 -3.20
N LEU A 50 5.91 11.34 -2.90
CA LEU A 50 4.54 11.57 -2.46
C LEU A 50 4.49 12.34 -1.13
N ALA A 51 5.40 12.05 -0.21
CA ALA A 51 5.51 12.78 1.05
C ALA A 51 5.88 14.25 0.81
N SER A 52 6.79 14.54 -0.14
CA SER A 52 7.12 15.92 -0.52
C SER A 52 5.91 16.69 -1.09
N GLN A 53 4.91 15.98 -1.62
CA GLN A 53 3.64 16.54 -2.10
C GLN A 53 2.56 16.64 -0.99
N GLY A 54 2.94 16.42 0.28
CA GLY A 54 2.08 16.54 1.44
C GLY A 54 1.20 15.31 1.75
N TYR A 55 1.49 14.16 1.12
CA TYR A 55 0.83 12.90 1.43
C TYR A 55 1.51 12.18 2.59
N VAL A 56 0.71 11.55 3.45
CA VAL A 56 1.19 10.40 4.21
C VAL A 56 1.27 9.24 3.21
N ALA A 57 2.47 8.83 2.83
CA ALA A 57 2.69 7.82 1.80
C ALA A 57 2.92 6.45 2.45
N ILE A 58 2.13 5.46 2.04
CA ILE A 58 2.06 4.14 2.66
C ILE A 58 2.20 3.06 1.60
N LEU A 59 3.13 2.13 1.82
CA LEU A 59 3.32 0.93 1.02
C LEU A 59 3.07 -0.30 1.89
N PRO A 60 1.82 -0.80 1.95
CA PRO A 60 1.53 -2.06 2.63
C PRO A 60 2.07 -3.24 1.83
N ARG A 61 2.51 -4.27 2.52
CA ARG A 61 2.88 -5.57 1.97
C ARG A 61 1.71 -6.52 2.16
N TYR A 62 1.26 -7.14 1.10
CA TYR A 62 0.14 -8.07 1.18
C TYR A 62 0.40 -9.15 2.21
N ARG A 63 -0.65 -9.67 2.84
CA ARG A 63 -0.55 -10.81 3.77
C ARG A 63 0.20 -11.97 3.12
N GLY A 64 1.10 -12.58 3.91
CA GLY A 64 1.96 -13.67 3.45
C GLY A 64 3.11 -13.27 2.54
N THR A 65 3.37 -11.96 2.36
CA THR A 65 4.54 -11.47 1.63
C THR A 65 5.48 -10.69 2.54
N TRP A 66 6.78 -10.84 2.32
CA TRP A 66 7.84 -10.16 3.09
C TRP A 66 7.66 -10.36 4.60
N GLU A 67 7.57 -9.29 5.37
CA GLU A 67 7.39 -9.34 6.83
C GLU A 67 5.92 -9.35 7.27
N SER A 68 4.98 -9.28 6.35
CA SER A 68 3.56 -9.40 6.67
C SER A 68 3.20 -10.83 7.07
N GLY A 69 2.39 -10.95 8.10
CA GLY A 69 1.87 -12.24 8.55
C GLY A 69 0.77 -12.79 7.64
N GLY A 70 0.23 -13.94 8.04
CA GLY A 70 -0.81 -14.62 7.28
C GLY A 70 -0.28 -15.44 6.11
N SER A 71 -1.16 -15.82 5.19
CA SER A 71 -0.81 -16.59 3.98
C SER A 71 -1.18 -15.80 2.74
N PHE A 72 -0.30 -15.80 1.75
CA PHE A 72 -0.51 -15.09 0.49
C PHE A 72 -1.75 -15.65 -0.23
N LEU A 73 -2.60 -14.73 -0.71
CA LEU A 73 -3.88 -15.04 -1.38
C LEU A 73 -4.90 -15.83 -0.55
N SER A 74 -4.70 -16.01 0.77
CA SER A 74 -5.76 -16.53 1.66
C SER A 74 -6.99 -15.60 1.71
N ARG A 75 -6.77 -14.32 1.39
CA ARG A 75 -7.79 -13.30 1.16
C ARG A 75 -7.45 -12.53 -0.12
N SER A 76 -8.45 -11.85 -0.67
CA SER A 76 -8.20 -10.94 -1.80
C SER A 76 -7.22 -9.84 -1.41
N PRO A 77 -6.23 -9.49 -2.24
CA PRO A 77 -5.38 -8.31 -2.03
C PRO A 77 -6.16 -7.00 -1.89
N ALA A 78 -7.36 -6.93 -2.48
CA ALA A 78 -8.26 -5.80 -2.27
C ALA A 78 -8.72 -5.70 -0.81
N GLN A 79 -8.92 -6.83 -0.13
CA GLN A 79 -9.27 -6.83 1.29
C GLN A 79 -8.09 -6.34 2.16
N ASP A 80 -6.84 -6.67 1.79
CA ASP A 80 -5.67 -6.15 2.50
C ASP A 80 -5.61 -4.63 2.43
N ILE A 81 -5.87 -4.05 1.25
CA ILE A 81 -5.92 -2.60 1.07
C ILE A 81 -7.08 -1.98 1.87
N ARG A 82 -8.26 -2.63 1.87
CA ARG A 82 -9.43 -2.18 2.65
C ARG A 82 -9.12 -2.15 4.14
N ASP A 83 -8.55 -3.23 4.67
CA ASP A 83 -8.19 -3.34 6.08
C ASP A 83 -7.18 -2.24 6.51
N VAL A 84 -6.25 -1.89 5.63
CA VAL A 84 -5.32 -0.77 5.84
C VAL A 84 -6.07 0.57 5.91
N ILE A 85 -6.99 0.81 4.99
CA ILE A 85 -7.81 2.04 4.98
C ILE A 85 -8.63 2.14 6.26
N ASP A 86 -9.35 1.07 6.61
CA ASP A 86 -10.26 1.03 7.75
C ASP A 86 -9.52 1.30 9.07
N GLU A 87 -8.35 0.67 9.27
CA GLU A 87 -7.57 0.92 10.49
C GLU A 87 -7.00 2.34 10.54
N LEU A 88 -6.50 2.88 9.43
CA LEU A 88 -5.99 4.25 9.39
C LEU A 88 -7.08 5.27 9.69
N VAL A 89 -8.30 5.05 9.20
CA VAL A 89 -9.45 5.92 9.46
C VAL A 89 -9.87 5.82 10.92
N ALA A 90 -9.87 4.61 11.49
CA ALA A 90 -10.29 4.38 12.86
C ALA A 90 -9.28 4.90 13.88
N ARG A 91 -8.01 4.57 13.71
CA ARG A 91 -6.95 4.90 14.70
C ARG A 91 -6.35 6.29 14.53
N ARG A 92 -6.22 6.76 13.30
CA ARG A 92 -5.56 8.03 12.96
C ARG A 92 -4.15 8.15 13.56
N SER A 93 -3.48 7.04 13.69
CA SER A 93 -2.11 6.93 14.18
C SER A 93 -1.45 5.67 13.64
N ILE A 94 -0.13 5.71 13.60
CA ILE A 94 0.74 4.56 13.32
C ILE A 94 1.77 4.43 14.43
N VAL A 95 2.26 3.23 14.62
CA VAL A 95 3.34 2.94 15.58
C VAL A 95 4.55 2.43 14.80
N ASP A 96 5.69 3.06 14.98
CA ASP A 96 6.94 2.53 14.44
C ASP A 96 7.31 1.27 15.22
N ILE A 97 7.36 0.13 14.53
CA ILE A 97 7.69 -1.16 15.17
C ILE A 97 9.15 -1.27 15.62
N LEU A 98 10.03 -0.39 15.14
CA LEU A 98 11.44 -0.38 15.53
C LEU A 98 11.69 0.45 16.79
N THR A 99 11.00 1.57 16.93
CA THR A 99 11.20 2.52 18.04
C THR A 99 10.09 2.48 19.08
N GLY A 100 8.90 1.97 18.72
CA GLY A 100 7.70 2.04 19.55
C GLY A 100 7.03 3.42 19.55
N GLU A 101 7.56 4.39 18.81
CA GLU A 101 7.00 5.73 18.74
C GLU A 101 5.65 5.74 18.04
N THR A 102 4.68 6.44 18.61
CA THR A 102 3.35 6.63 18.04
C THR A 102 3.24 7.98 17.37
N MET A 103 2.91 7.97 16.08
CA MET A 103 2.76 9.17 15.26
C MET A 103 1.31 9.35 14.85
N LYS A 104 0.78 10.57 14.99
CA LYS A 104 -0.57 10.91 14.53
C LYS A 104 -0.62 11.03 13.02
N VAL A 105 -1.67 10.49 12.42
CA VAL A 105 -1.95 10.57 10.98
C VAL A 105 -3.27 11.30 10.77
N ARG A 106 -3.23 12.38 10.00
CA ARG A 106 -4.45 13.07 9.55
C ARG A 106 -4.99 12.36 8.32
N VAL A 107 -6.25 11.93 8.37
CA VAL A 107 -6.91 11.24 7.25
C VAL A 107 -8.19 11.98 6.91
N SER A 108 -8.22 12.68 5.79
CA SER A 108 -9.40 13.34 5.22
C SER A 108 -9.69 12.87 3.79
N ALA A 109 -8.70 12.36 3.09
CA ALA A 109 -8.85 11.76 1.77
C ALA A 109 -7.80 10.66 1.56
N VAL A 110 -8.20 9.56 0.95
CA VAL A 110 -7.32 8.46 0.54
C VAL A 110 -7.22 8.46 -0.99
N HIS A 111 -6.00 8.38 -1.50
CA HIS A 111 -5.71 8.19 -2.91
C HIS A 111 -4.97 6.85 -3.06
N LEU A 112 -5.45 6.01 -3.95
CA LEU A 112 -4.93 4.67 -4.18
C LEU A 112 -4.11 4.64 -5.47
N PHE A 113 -2.96 3.97 -5.42
CA PHE A 113 -2.07 3.77 -6.55
C PHE A 113 -1.81 2.28 -6.70
N GLY A 114 -2.28 1.67 -7.78
CA GLY A 114 -2.10 0.25 -8.05
C GLY A 114 -1.20 0.02 -9.26
N PHE A 115 -0.30 -0.94 -9.15
CA PHE A 115 0.65 -1.30 -10.21
C PHE A 115 0.44 -2.76 -10.57
N SER A 116 0.22 -3.09 -11.86
CA SER A 116 0.08 -4.46 -12.36
C SER A 116 -0.89 -5.27 -11.47
N PHE A 117 -0.42 -6.30 -10.76
CA PHE A 117 -1.16 -7.09 -9.76
C PHE A 117 -1.92 -6.23 -8.73
N GLY A 118 -1.36 -5.11 -8.30
CA GLY A 118 -2.01 -4.18 -7.37
C GLY A 118 -3.13 -3.35 -7.99
N GLY A 119 -3.25 -3.33 -9.31
CA GLY A 119 -4.29 -2.59 -10.01
C GLY A 119 -5.71 -3.00 -9.60
N PRO A 120 -6.09 -4.28 -9.72
CA PRO A 120 -7.37 -4.77 -9.23
C PRO A 120 -7.58 -4.52 -7.73
N ALA A 121 -6.51 -4.65 -6.93
CA ALA A 121 -6.59 -4.42 -5.49
C ALA A 121 -7.06 -3.01 -5.13
N VAL A 122 -6.67 -2.00 -5.92
CA VAL A 122 -7.14 -0.62 -5.69
C VAL A 122 -8.48 -0.34 -6.33
N LEU A 123 -8.76 -0.86 -7.54
CA LEU A 123 -10.01 -0.64 -8.26
C LEU A 123 -11.22 -1.18 -7.49
N LEU A 124 -11.08 -2.36 -6.85
CA LEU A 124 -12.12 -2.99 -6.04
C LEU A 124 -12.43 -2.26 -4.73
N ASN A 125 -11.73 -1.17 -4.42
CA ASN A 125 -11.96 -0.30 -3.27
C ASN A 125 -12.54 1.07 -3.66
N SER A 126 -13.06 1.20 -4.87
CA SER A 126 -13.65 2.44 -5.39
C SER A 126 -14.95 2.85 -4.68
N ASP A 127 -15.61 1.93 -4.00
CA ASP A 127 -16.83 2.13 -3.24
C ASP A 127 -16.61 2.80 -1.87
N ILE A 128 -15.36 2.87 -1.39
CA ILE A 128 -15.06 3.44 -0.07
C ILE A 128 -15.17 4.97 -0.12
N PRO A 129 -16.05 5.60 0.67
CA PRO A 129 -16.34 7.03 0.53
C PRO A 129 -15.15 7.97 0.73
N ILE A 130 -14.15 7.57 1.55
CA ILE A 130 -12.95 8.36 1.80
C ILE A 130 -11.92 8.25 0.66
N VAL A 131 -12.05 7.24 -0.21
CA VAL A 131 -11.23 7.09 -1.41
C VAL A 131 -11.69 8.12 -2.43
N LYS A 132 -10.81 9.06 -2.78
CA LYS A 132 -11.13 10.18 -3.68
C LYS A 132 -10.49 10.06 -5.05
N LYS A 133 -9.40 9.30 -5.19
CA LYS A 133 -8.72 9.07 -6.45
C LYS A 133 -8.14 7.66 -6.48
N ILE A 134 -8.19 7.06 -7.64
CA ILE A 134 -7.53 5.78 -7.93
C ILE A 134 -6.73 5.95 -9.21
N VAL A 135 -5.48 5.53 -9.16
CA VAL A 135 -4.59 5.44 -10.31
C VAL A 135 -4.15 3.99 -10.44
N ALA A 136 -4.53 3.34 -11.52
CA ALA A 136 -4.10 1.98 -11.83
C ALA A 136 -3.17 2.02 -13.05
N ILE A 137 -1.93 1.56 -12.88
CA ILE A 137 -0.88 1.57 -13.91
C ILE A 137 -0.69 0.14 -14.37
N SER A 138 -0.95 -0.11 -15.66
CA SER A 138 -0.89 -1.44 -16.29
C SER A 138 -1.59 -2.52 -15.44
N PRO A 139 -2.86 -2.32 -15.04
CA PRO A 139 -3.55 -3.26 -14.16
C PRO A 139 -3.79 -4.59 -14.86
N VAL A 140 -3.63 -5.70 -14.14
CA VAL A 140 -4.10 -7.01 -14.61
C VAL A 140 -5.63 -7.06 -14.44
N ILE A 141 -6.36 -6.96 -15.52
CA ILE A 141 -7.83 -6.95 -15.52
C ILE A 141 -8.46 -8.30 -15.90
N ASP A 142 -7.68 -9.17 -16.49
CA ASP A 142 -8.11 -10.53 -16.82
C ASP A 142 -6.98 -11.53 -16.50
N TRP A 143 -7.16 -12.30 -15.45
CA TRP A 143 -6.21 -13.33 -14.99
C TRP A 143 -6.16 -14.57 -15.89
N LYS A 144 -7.08 -14.69 -16.85
CA LYS A 144 -7.14 -15.81 -17.79
C LYS A 144 -6.44 -15.51 -19.12
N LYS A 145 -6.13 -14.24 -19.35
CA LYS A 145 -5.36 -13.83 -20.53
C LYS A 145 -3.92 -13.59 -20.12
N GLU A 146 -3.05 -14.44 -20.62
CA GLU A 146 -1.61 -14.21 -20.55
C GLU A 146 -1.25 -13.06 -21.50
N GLY A 147 -0.42 -12.14 -21.00
CA GLY A 147 0.26 -11.19 -21.87
C GLY A 147 1.40 -11.92 -22.61
N GLU A 148 1.71 -11.50 -23.83
CA GLU A 148 2.82 -12.07 -24.60
C GLU A 148 4.16 -12.03 -23.84
N ASP A 149 4.32 -11.10 -22.89
CA ASP A 149 5.53 -10.86 -22.11
C ASP A 149 5.46 -11.34 -20.65
N GLU A 150 4.34 -11.93 -20.21
CA GLU A 150 4.13 -12.37 -18.83
C GLU A 150 3.72 -13.86 -18.79
N PRO A 151 4.69 -14.80 -18.81
CA PRO A 151 4.37 -16.22 -18.70
C PRO A 151 3.96 -16.56 -17.27
N PHE A 152 2.66 -16.40 -16.95
CA PHE A 152 2.10 -16.82 -15.65
C PHE A 152 2.22 -18.33 -15.40
N ASP A 153 2.28 -19.14 -16.44
CA ASP A 153 2.43 -20.60 -16.36
C ASP A 153 3.67 -21.06 -15.59
N GLN A 154 4.71 -20.23 -15.53
CA GLN A 154 5.98 -20.59 -14.88
C GLN A 154 5.97 -20.32 -13.38
N HIS A 155 5.03 -19.50 -12.87
CA HIS A 155 5.03 -19.04 -11.48
C HIS A 155 3.82 -19.52 -10.66
N VAL A 156 2.83 -20.10 -11.29
CA VAL A 156 1.60 -20.56 -10.63
C VAL A 156 1.37 -22.04 -10.92
N ARG A 157 2.27 -22.88 -10.43
CA ARG A 157 1.93 -24.29 -10.19
C ARG A 157 1.52 -24.39 -8.72
N PHE A 158 0.23 -24.39 -8.49
CA PHE A 158 -0.37 -24.81 -7.22
C PHE A 158 -0.40 -26.31 -7.10
#